data_a4d83172d8eb83c8ea2569c6a64c38d0
#
_entry.id   a4d83172d8eb83c8ea2569c6a64c38d0
#
_cell.length_a   1.000
_cell.length_b   1.000
_cell.length_c   1.000
_cell.angle_alpha   90.00
_cell.angle_beta   90.00
_cell.angle_gamma   90.00
#
_symmetry.space_group_name_H-M   'P 1'
#
loop_
_entity.id
_entity.type
_entity.pdbx_description
1 polymer ?
#
loop_
_entity_poly.entity_id
_entity_poly.type
_entity_poly.pdbx_seq_one_letter_code
_entity_poly.pdbx_strand_id
1 'polypeptide(L)'
;MLTVQQKLEHLRTLGIDGNLSEIEKMYEGKEFDIHDSEYKKLLELSKKYCIRFTELSSLISKAQTQEEKDAYNQEKNDILDKLFPGHGPIFGGGDGLYAIIGTVDLDGYNYINARVHFNASSLVHLEDYVFVASNVEFGTNNITSKLGKIKIGKDTWVGANVKFDDYTNIGQRSVIGMGSHIVRSTNLAPNMISFGEPCREYKTISENYETLVKQPGREGKRTDDEIKHILAHLKELGIEGDFSQYIRAINYKKYNTLEPTISKIYELSHKLCSEYNSKDISIRRRKTILDALFPLQGKNLVMGNDIFVDCIGTVKIGNDVKIGNSPTLAGNITIGDNVKIGNNVALQTTGHEIYYKWRKITSDKNGSLCEISTLGYIIVFPELILADGTKVIPDQTLRRNTQKDEIVTHSR
;
A
#
# COMPACT_ATOMS: atom_id res chain seq x y z
N MET A 1 10.69 21.53 -1.64
CA MET A 1 11.32 21.08 -2.94
C MET A 1 12.72 21.61 -3.09
N LEU A 2 13.67 20.81 -3.55
CA LEU A 2 15.00 21.23 -3.98
C LEU A 2 14.96 21.88 -5.37
N THR A 3 15.84 22.84 -5.59
CA THR A 3 16.10 23.36 -6.94
C THR A 3 16.78 22.30 -7.80
N VAL A 4 16.71 22.44 -9.13
CA VAL A 4 17.40 21.51 -10.05
C VAL A 4 18.90 21.46 -9.74
N GLN A 5 19.53 22.59 -9.46
CA GLN A 5 20.97 22.66 -9.12
C GLN A 5 21.30 21.89 -7.82
N GLN A 6 20.46 21.99 -6.79
CA GLN A 6 20.64 21.19 -5.56
C GLN A 6 20.49 19.69 -5.81
N LYS A 7 19.56 19.29 -6.70
CA LYS A 7 19.42 17.88 -7.10
C LYS A 7 20.67 17.39 -7.87
N LEU A 8 21.23 18.21 -8.77
CA LEU A 8 22.46 17.87 -9.48
C LEU A 8 23.67 17.78 -8.52
N GLU A 9 23.74 18.66 -7.53
CA GLU A 9 24.76 18.60 -6.49
C GLU A 9 24.64 17.32 -5.65
N HIS A 10 23.43 16.94 -5.29
CA HIS A 10 23.18 15.66 -4.63
C HIS A 10 23.69 14.47 -5.47
N LEU A 11 23.45 14.44 -6.78
CA LEU A 11 23.96 13.37 -7.64
C LEU A 11 25.48 13.29 -7.63
N ARG A 12 26.19 14.43 -7.59
CA ARG A 12 27.65 14.45 -7.46
C ARG A 12 28.14 13.79 -6.17
N THR A 13 27.42 14.00 -5.06
CA THR A 13 27.75 13.31 -3.79
C THR A 13 27.55 11.80 -3.87
N LEU A 14 26.75 11.32 -4.80
CA LEU A 14 26.50 9.92 -5.06
C LEU A 14 27.43 9.32 -6.15
N GLY A 15 28.39 10.09 -6.65
CA GLY A 15 29.37 9.64 -7.66
C GLY A 15 28.87 9.71 -9.10
N ILE A 16 27.83 10.53 -9.38
CA ILE A 16 27.40 10.88 -10.74
C ILE A 16 27.89 12.31 -11.01
N ASP A 17 29.12 12.43 -11.47
CA ASP A 17 29.87 13.71 -11.52
C ASP A 17 30.29 14.15 -12.94
N GLY A 18 29.85 13.41 -13.97
CA GLY A 18 30.13 13.74 -15.37
C GLY A 18 29.34 14.94 -15.89
N ASN A 19 29.09 14.98 -17.19
CA ASN A 19 28.25 16.00 -17.79
C ASN A 19 26.78 15.76 -17.49
N LEU A 20 26.19 16.51 -16.57
CA LEU A 20 24.81 16.35 -16.10
C LEU A 20 23.77 17.15 -16.92
N SER A 21 24.12 17.70 -18.07
CA SER A 21 23.21 18.57 -18.85
C SER A 21 21.92 17.87 -19.28
N GLU A 22 21.98 16.58 -19.60
CA GLU A 22 20.77 15.83 -19.97
C GLU A 22 19.90 15.52 -18.76
N ILE A 23 20.49 15.22 -17.60
CA ILE A 23 19.78 15.06 -16.34
C ILE A 23 19.15 16.40 -15.88
N GLU A 24 19.85 17.52 -16.08
CA GLU A 24 19.30 18.85 -15.82
C GLU A 24 18.03 19.10 -16.63
N LYS A 25 18.07 18.87 -17.95
CA LYS A 25 16.90 18.94 -18.83
C LYS A 25 15.76 18.03 -18.35
N MET A 26 16.08 16.81 -17.94
CA MET A 26 15.12 15.86 -17.40
C MET A 26 14.40 16.43 -16.16
N TYR A 27 15.15 16.96 -15.18
CA TYR A 27 14.55 17.55 -13.96
C TYR A 27 13.74 18.81 -14.23
N GLU A 28 14.06 19.54 -15.30
CA GLU A 28 13.27 20.68 -15.77
C GLU A 28 12.01 20.27 -16.54
N GLY A 29 11.84 18.99 -16.87
CA GLY A 29 10.76 18.47 -17.72
C GLY A 29 10.90 18.86 -19.19
N LYS A 30 12.13 19.12 -19.63
CA LYS A 30 12.50 19.33 -21.04
C LYS A 30 12.84 18.00 -21.71
N GLU A 31 12.92 18.01 -23.03
CA GLU A 31 13.45 16.86 -23.79
C GLU A 31 14.93 16.64 -23.49
N PHE A 32 15.30 15.39 -23.27
CA PHE A 32 16.66 14.95 -22.94
C PHE A 32 17.01 13.65 -23.66
N ASP A 33 18.31 13.34 -23.75
CA ASP A 33 18.78 12.12 -24.38
C ASP A 33 18.74 10.94 -23.38
N ILE A 34 17.84 10.00 -23.62
CA ILE A 34 17.72 8.75 -22.83
C ILE A 34 18.92 7.79 -22.99
N HIS A 35 19.79 8.04 -23.98
CA HIS A 35 20.99 7.24 -24.23
C HIS A 35 22.23 7.84 -23.56
N ASP A 36 22.11 9.03 -22.96
CA ASP A 36 23.20 9.68 -22.23
C ASP A 36 23.81 8.75 -21.16
N SER A 37 25.13 8.82 -21.03
CA SER A 37 25.88 7.93 -20.12
C SER A 37 25.60 8.20 -18.65
N GLU A 38 25.45 9.46 -18.24
CA GLU A 38 25.20 9.84 -16.86
C GLU A 38 23.74 9.53 -16.47
N TYR A 39 22.80 9.71 -17.41
CA TYR A 39 21.41 9.26 -17.21
C TYR A 39 21.32 7.75 -17.00
N LYS A 40 22.07 6.94 -17.76
CA LYS A 40 22.12 5.50 -17.55
C LYS A 40 22.69 5.13 -16.17
N LYS A 41 23.75 5.80 -15.74
CA LYS A 41 24.30 5.61 -14.39
C LYS A 41 23.28 5.95 -13.31
N LEU A 42 22.52 7.03 -13.50
CA LEU A 42 21.42 7.44 -12.61
C LEU A 42 20.37 6.34 -12.47
N LEU A 43 19.93 5.74 -13.59
CA LEU A 43 18.97 4.63 -13.58
C LEU A 43 19.50 3.39 -12.84
N GLU A 44 20.75 3.01 -13.14
CA GLU A 44 21.39 1.85 -12.49
C GLU A 44 21.54 2.05 -10.98
N LEU A 45 21.98 3.23 -10.55
CA LEU A 45 22.15 3.57 -9.15
C LEU A 45 20.80 3.60 -8.42
N SER A 46 19.79 4.19 -9.03
CA SER A 46 18.43 4.23 -8.49
C SER A 46 17.87 2.82 -8.29
N LYS A 47 18.02 1.97 -9.30
CA LYS A 47 17.60 0.55 -9.23
C LYS A 47 18.35 -0.20 -8.12
N LYS A 48 19.66 0.02 -7.96
CA LYS A 48 20.45 -0.59 -6.88
C LYS A 48 19.91 -0.21 -5.51
N TYR A 49 19.59 1.05 -5.28
CA TYR A 49 19.00 1.51 -4.01
C TYR A 49 17.61 0.91 -3.76
N CYS A 50 16.74 0.87 -4.76
CA CYS A 50 15.41 0.28 -4.63
C CYS A 50 15.47 -1.23 -4.30
N ILE A 51 16.39 -1.98 -4.94
CA ILE A 51 16.61 -3.40 -4.63
C ILE A 51 17.09 -3.54 -3.18
N ARG A 52 18.12 -2.77 -2.78
CA ARG A 52 18.66 -2.82 -1.42
C ARG A 52 17.62 -2.45 -0.36
N PHE A 53 16.80 -1.46 -0.64
CA PHE A 53 15.69 -1.07 0.24
C PHE A 53 14.71 -2.22 0.50
N THR A 54 14.36 -2.97 -0.54
CA THR A 54 13.48 -4.15 -0.43
C THR A 54 14.15 -5.30 0.32
N GLU A 55 15.44 -5.55 0.09
CA GLU A 55 16.21 -6.54 0.83
C GLU A 55 16.25 -6.25 2.33
N LEU A 56 16.46 -4.99 2.70
CA LEU A 56 16.49 -4.56 4.11
C LEU A 56 15.18 -4.86 4.84
N SER A 57 14.03 -4.72 4.20
CA SER A 57 12.75 -5.09 4.79
C SER A 57 12.70 -6.58 5.17
N SER A 58 13.23 -7.45 4.29
CA SER A 58 13.37 -8.88 4.59
C SER A 58 14.36 -9.14 5.71
N LEU A 59 15.47 -8.39 5.79
CA LEU A 59 16.46 -8.53 6.85
C LEU A 59 15.90 -8.07 8.20
N ILE A 60 15.16 -6.95 8.24
CA ILE A 60 14.48 -6.47 9.45
C ILE A 60 13.52 -7.54 10.00
N SER A 61 12.77 -8.21 9.12
CA SER A 61 11.84 -9.28 9.55
C SER A 61 12.54 -10.52 10.11
N LYS A 62 13.80 -10.73 9.75
CA LYS A 62 14.63 -11.89 10.17
C LYS A 62 15.62 -11.56 11.31
N ALA A 63 15.79 -10.29 11.64
CA ALA A 63 16.74 -9.84 12.65
C ALA A 63 16.44 -10.45 14.02
N GLN A 64 17.50 -10.92 14.68
CA GLN A 64 17.40 -11.61 15.98
C GLN A 64 17.53 -10.63 17.16
N THR A 65 18.16 -9.48 16.95
CA THR A 65 18.39 -8.47 17.98
C THR A 65 17.77 -7.13 17.60
N GLN A 66 17.52 -6.29 18.60
CA GLN A 66 17.05 -4.93 18.37
C GLN A 66 18.14 -4.08 17.67
N GLU A 67 19.40 -4.31 18.00
CA GLU A 67 20.54 -3.61 17.39
C GLU A 67 20.64 -3.89 15.87
N GLU A 68 20.44 -5.15 15.45
CA GLU A 68 20.35 -5.47 14.02
C GLU A 68 19.18 -4.78 13.33
N LYS A 69 18.01 -4.75 13.97
CA LYS A 69 16.83 -4.05 13.44
C LYS A 69 17.09 -2.56 13.27
N ASP A 70 17.69 -1.94 14.25
CA ASP A 70 17.98 -0.50 14.25
C ASP A 70 19.00 -0.17 13.16
N ALA A 71 20.04 -0.99 13.00
CA ALA A 71 21.03 -0.82 11.93
C ALA A 71 20.39 -0.92 10.53
N TYR A 72 19.54 -1.92 10.30
CA TYR A 72 18.83 -2.05 9.01
C TYR A 72 17.83 -0.94 8.76
N ASN A 73 17.11 -0.47 9.78
CA ASN A 73 16.23 0.69 9.68
C ASN A 73 16.99 1.96 9.35
N GLN A 74 18.18 2.17 9.97
CA GLN A 74 19.02 3.30 9.64
C GLN A 74 19.47 3.26 8.18
N GLU A 75 19.93 2.10 7.69
CA GLU A 75 20.32 1.95 6.28
C GLU A 75 19.13 2.20 5.33
N LYS A 76 17.90 1.79 5.71
CA LYS A 76 16.69 2.11 4.93
C LYS A 76 16.46 3.62 4.86
N ASN A 77 16.59 4.33 5.97
CA ASN A 77 16.44 5.78 6.00
C ASN A 77 17.52 6.46 5.13
N ASP A 78 18.77 6.03 5.23
CA ASP A 78 19.86 6.55 4.39
C ASP A 78 19.59 6.35 2.88
N ILE A 79 18.90 5.27 2.52
CA ILE A 79 18.47 5.05 1.12
C ILE A 79 17.33 5.99 0.72
N LEU A 80 16.38 6.25 1.61
CA LEU A 80 15.32 7.22 1.34
C LEU A 80 15.89 8.62 1.12
N ASP A 81 16.87 9.04 1.95
CA ASP A 81 17.60 10.32 1.78
C ASP A 81 18.31 10.42 0.42
N LYS A 82 18.83 9.28 -0.09
CA LYS A 82 19.46 9.22 -1.41
C LYS A 82 18.46 9.27 -2.56
N LEU A 83 17.34 8.56 -2.44
CA LEU A 83 16.30 8.50 -3.48
C LEU A 83 15.48 9.80 -3.57
N PHE A 84 15.17 10.40 -2.43
CA PHE A 84 14.29 11.57 -2.30
C PHE A 84 14.99 12.73 -1.61
N PRO A 85 16.02 13.34 -2.25
CA PRO A 85 16.81 14.40 -1.63
C PRO A 85 15.92 15.56 -1.20
N GLY A 86 16.09 16.02 0.05
CA GLY A 86 15.35 17.12 0.63
C GLY A 86 13.90 16.81 0.99
N HIS A 87 13.55 15.54 1.11
CA HIS A 87 12.24 15.13 1.61
C HIS A 87 12.03 15.49 3.08
N GLY A 88 10.78 15.70 3.46
CA GLY A 88 10.38 15.71 4.87
C GLY A 88 10.33 14.29 5.45
N PRO A 89 9.85 14.11 6.68
CA PRO A 89 9.69 12.78 7.24
C PRO A 89 8.78 11.90 6.37
N ILE A 90 9.32 10.76 5.91
CA ILE A 90 8.55 9.72 5.20
C ILE A 90 8.19 8.65 6.20
N PHE A 91 6.91 8.35 6.28
CA PHE A 91 6.42 7.22 7.05
C PHE A 91 6.01 6.08 6.12
N GLY A 92 6.33 4.85 6.50
CA GLY A 92 6.05 3.66 5.69
C GLY A 92 7.29 3.25 4.88
N GLY A 93 7.17 3.16 3.58
CA GLY A 93 8.23 2.58 2.74
C GLY A 93 8.26 1.06 2.92
N GLY A 94 7.16 0.42 2.52
CA GLY A 94 7.09 -1.03 2.46
C GLY A 94 7.93 -1.60 1.32
N ASP A 95 7.96 -2.92 1.21
CA ASP A 95 8.67 -3.64 0.17
C ASP A 95 8.25 -3.22 -1.23
N GLY A 96 9.16 -3.30 -2.19
CA GLY A 96 8.87 -3.03 -3.60
C GLY A 96 8.72 -1.55 -3.95
N LEU A 97 9.30 -0.63 -3.17
CA LEU A 97 9.42 0.77 -3.55
C LEU A 97 10.31 0.89 -4.80
N TYR A 98 9.86 1.67 -5.78
CA TYR A 98 10.64 2.03 -6.96
C TYR A 98 10.59 3.54 -7.20
N ALA A 99 11.75 4.16 -7.38
CA ALA A 99 11.88 5.56 -7.74
C ALA A 99 13.21 5.81 -8.47
N ILE A 100 13.26 6.88 -9.27
CA ILE A 100 14.52 7.41 -9.81
C ILE A 100 14.95 8.59 -8.95
N ILE A 101 16.21 8.63 -8.56
CA ILE A 101 16.77 9.67 -7.69
C ILE A 101 16.39 11.06 -8.21
N GLY A 102 15.78 11.87 -7.33
CA GLY A 102 15.45 13.28 -7.58
C GLY A 102 14.26 13.53 -8.52
N THR A 103 13.57 12.50 -9.04
CA THR A 103 12.34 12.68 -9.84
C THR A 103 11.09 12.86 -8.99
N VAL A 104 11.18 12.61 -7.68
CA VAL A 104 10.07 12.73 -6.74
C VAL A 104 10.40 13.80 -5.71
N ASP A 105 9.53 14.78 -5.58
CA ASP A 105 9.55 15.79 -4.53
C ASP A 105 8.48 15.47 -3.49
N LEU A 106 8.87 15.41 -2.22
CA LEU A 106 8.00 15.11 -1.08
C LEU A 106 8.07 16.26 -0.08
N ASP A 107 6.97 17.02 0.04
CA ASP A 107 6.89 18.11 1.01
C ASP A 107 6.39 17.59 2.36
N GLY A 108 6.96 18.09 3.46
CA GLY A 108 6.49 17.79 4.82
C GLY A 108 6.38 16.31 5.13
N TYR A 109 5.28 15.90 5.75
CA TYR A 109 5.04 14.52 6.19
C TYR A 109 4.27 13.74 5.12
N ASN A 110 4.84 12.64 4.62
CA ASN A 110 4.15 11.77 3.67
C ASN A 110 4.15 10.31 4.15
N TYR A 111 3.05 9.59 3.88
CA TYR A 111 2.99 8.16 4.07
C TYR A 111 3.01 7.44 2.74
N ILE A 112 3.96 6.54 2.56
CA ILE A 112 4.12 5.73 1.35
C ILE A 112 4.12 4.26 1.75
N ASN A 113 3.11 3.51 1.31
CA ASN A 113 2.96 2.10 1.65
C ASN A 113 3.81 1.20 0.73
N ALA A 114 3.67 -0.13 0.85
CA ALA A 114 4.40 -1.11 0.06
C ALA A 114 4.03 -1.06 -1.44
N ARG A 115 4.99 -1.43 -2.29
CA ARG A 115 4.81 -1.56 -3.74
C ARG A 115 4.30 -0.27 -4.40
N VAL A 116 4.84 0.86 -3.99
CA VAL A 116 4.60 2.16 -4.65
C VAL A 116 5.70 2.39 -5.68
N HIS A 117 5.31 2.63 -6.92
CA HIS A 117 6.20 2.83 -8.04
C HIS A 117 6.10 4.25 -8.58
N PHE A 118 7.18 5.00 -8.49
CA PHE A 118 7.37 6.27 -9.16
C PHE A 118 8.13 6.00 -10.46
N ASN A 119 7.37 5.78 -11.54
CA ASN A 119 7.91 5.32 -12.81
C ASN A 119 8.71 6.38 -13.56
N ALA A 120 9.55 5.93 -14.47
CA ALA A 120 10.54 6.74 -15.19
C ALA A 120 9.95 7.81 -16.14
N SER A 121 8.64 7.82 -16.36
CA SER A 121 7.99 8.79 -17.27
C SER A 121 7.61 10.11 -16.60
N SER A 122 7.73 10.24 -15.27
CA SER A 122 7.11 11.36 -14.55
C SER A 122 8.01 12.02 -13.51
N LEU A 123 7.86 13.33 -13.41
CA LEU A 123 8.22 14.12 -12.23
C LEU A 123 7.01 14.15 -11.30
N VAL A 124 7.16 13.64 -10.09
CA VAL A 124 6.06 13.53 -9.12
C VAL A 124 6.28 14.49 -7.97
N HIS A 125 5.25 15.26 -7.63
CA HIS A 125 5.25 16.13 -6.46
C HIS A 125 4.09 15.75 -5.53
N LEU A 126 4.42 15.24 -4.34
CA LEU A 126 3.47 15.03 -3.26
C LEU A 126 3.61 16.16 -2.25
N GLU A 127 2.56 16.96 -2.11
CA GLU A 127 2.51 18.00 -1.07
C GLU A 127 2.42 17.37 0.34
N ASP A 128 2.47 18.22 1.36
CA ASP A 128 2.46 17.82 2.77
C ASP A 128 1.21 16.97 3.14
N TYR A 129 1.37 15.96 3.98
CA TYR A 129 0.31 15.05 4.44
C TYR A 129 -0.41 14.29 3.32
N VAL A 130 0.31 13.86 2.29
CA VAL A 130 -0.22 12.92 1.30
C VAL A 130 -0.03 11.48 1.77
N PHE A 131 -1.10 10.70 1.70
CA PHE A 131 -1.11 9.28 2.05
C PHE A 131 -1.28 8.42 0.81
N VAL A 132 -0.29 7.59 0.53
CA VAL A 132 -0.29 6.68 -0.61
C VAL A 132 -0.39 5.24 -0.10
N ALA A 133 -1.50 4.58 -0.40
CA ALA A 133 -1.70 3.18 -0.04
C ALA A 133 -0.85 2.24 -0.92
N SER A 134 -0.96 0.94 -0.69
CA SER A 134 -0.16 -0.07 -1.37
C SER A 134 -0.45 -0.16 -2.87
N ASN A 135 0.57 -0.56 -3.63
CA ASN A 135 0.44 -0.91 -5.04
C ASN A 135 -0.06 0.25 -5.91
N VAL A 136 0.46 1.46 -5.65
CA VAL A 136 0.15 2.66 -6.42
C VAL A 136 1.25 2.92 -7.43
N GLU A 137 0.86 3.25 -8.66
CA GLU A 137 1.77 3.56 -9.76
C GLU A 137 1.61 5.02 -10.18
N PHE A 138 2.72 5.77 -10.18
CA PHE A 138 2.81 7.13 -10.71
C PHE A 138 3.58 7.13 -12.02
N GLY A 139 2.93 7.55 -13.11
CA GLY A 139 3.48 7.52 -14.45
C GLY A 139 3.44 6.12 -15.09
N THR A 140 3.89 6.06 -16.33
CA THR A 140 3.95 4.82 -17.11
C THR A 140 5.34 4.18 -17.01
N ASN A 141 5.43 2.87 -17.25
CA ASN A 141 6.72 2.16 -17.31
C ASN A 141 7.52 2.44 -18.61
N ASN A 142 7.02 3.31 -19.49
CA ASN A 142 7.70 3.66 -20.70
C ASN A 142 8.81 4.68 -20.44
N ILE A 143 10.01 4.40 -20.87
CA ILE A 143 11.10 5.38 -20.91
C ILE A 143 10.76 6.39 -21.98
N THR A 144 10.70 7.68 -21.60
CA THR A 144 10.41 8.78 -22.49
C THR A 144 11.53 9.82 -22.44
N SER A 145 11.75 10.51 -23.55
CA SER A 145 12.71 11.61 -23.61
C SER A 145 12.20 12.91 -22.98
N LYS A 146 10.98 12.90 -22.43
CA LYS A 146 10.39 14.03 -21.71
C LYS A 146 9.48 13.53 -20.60
N LEU A 147 9.76 13.93 -19.38
CA LEU A 147 8.94 13.54 -18.25
C LEU A 147 7.66 14.36 -18.15
N GLY A 148 6.55 13.69 -17.88
CA GLY A 148 5.30 14.32 -17.49
C GLY A 148 5.35 14.82 -16.04
N LYS A 149 4.34 15.59 -15.63
CA LYS A 149 4.21 16.05 -14.25
C LYS A 149 2.97 15.44 -13.60
N ILE A 150 3.15 14.95 -12.37
CA ILE A 150 2.05 14.48 -11.53
C ILE A 150 2.12 15.27 -10.22
N LYS A 151 1.03 15.92 -9.85
CA LYS A 151 0.94 16.65 -8.58
C LYS A 151 -0.22 16.13 -7.74
N ILE A 152 0.06 15.85 -6.47
CA ILE A 152 -0.94 15.47 -5.48
C ILE A 152 -0.95 16.51 -4.37
N GLY A 153 -2.10 17.16 -4.22
CA GLY A 153 -2.29 18.25 -3.26
C GLY A 153 -2.30 17.77 -1.80
N LYS A 154 -1.97 18.67 -0.91
CA LYS A 154 -1.88 18.48 0.53
C LYS A 154 -3.10 17.75 1.12
N ASP A 155 -2.87 16.95 2.18
CA ASP A 155 -3.90 16.23 2.92
C ASP A 155 -4.72 15.23 2.05
N THR A 156 -4.19 14.79 0.91
CA THR A 156 -4.87 13.86 0.01
C THR A 156 -4.57 12.41 0.37
N TRP A 157 -5.58 11.56 0.28
CA TRP A 157 -5.44 10.12 0.42
C TRP A 157 -5.64 9.41 -0.92
N VAL A 158 -4.62 8.68 -1.34
CA VAL A 158 -4.62 7.82 -2.51
C VAL A 158 -4.83 6.38 -2.06
N GLY A 159 -5.92 5.76 -2.49
CA GLY A 159 -6.26 4.37 -2.18
C GLY A 159 -5.32 3.37 -2.86
N ALA A 160 -5.43 2.11 -2.48
CA ALA A 160 -4.60 1.04 -3.05
C ALA A 160 -4.91 0.78 -4.53
N ASN A 161 -3.93 0.25 -5.26
CA ASN A 161 -4.05 -0.10 -6.69
C ASN A 161 -4.46 1.08 -7.59
N VAL A 162 -4.10 2.29 -7.24
CA VAL A 162 -4.37 3.48 -8.07
C VAL A 162 -3.25 3.66 -9.08
N LYS A 163 -3.62 3.99 -10.32
CA LYS A 163 -2.68 4.32 -11.40
C LYS A 163 -2.84 5.77 -11.82
N PHE A 164 -1.73 6.46 -11.98
CA PHE A 164 -1.67 7.82 -12.49
C PHE A 164 -0.92 7.86 -13.80
N ASP A 165 -1.56 8.35 -14.85
CA ASP A 165 -0.84 8.74 -16.06
C ASP A 165 -0.19 10.11 -15.88
N ASP A 166 0.68 10.47 -16.81
CA ASP A 166 1.39 11.73 -16.82
C ASP A 166 0.48 12.96 -16.96
N TYR A 167 0.97 14.12 -16.51
CA TYR A 167 0.29 15.42 -16.59
C TYR A 167 -1.03 15.44 -15.80
N THR A 168 -1.05 14.82 -14.63
CA THR A 168 -2.23 14.80 -13.75
C THR A 168 -2.03 15.69 -12.54
N ASN A 169 -3.12 16.29 -12.06
CA ASN A 169 -3.12 17.14 -10.89
C ASN A 169 -4.33 16.84 -10.01
N ILE A 170 -4.08 16.52 -8.75
CA ILE A 170 -5.11 16.22 -7.76
C ILE A 170 -5.14 17.36 -6.75
N GLY A 171 -6.30 17.99 -6.61
CA GLY A 171 -6.52 19.05 -5.63
C GLY A 171 -6.37 18.55 -4.19
N GLN A 172 -5.96 19.43 -3.30
CA GLN A 172 -5.74 19.13 -1.89
C GLN A 172 -6.97 18.59 -1.16
N ARG A 173 -6.76 17.87 -0.05
CA ARG A 173 -7.83 17.37 0.85
C ARG A 173 -8.81 16.43 0.16
N SER A 174 -8.33 15.71 -0.83
CA SER A 174 -9.13 14.80 -1.64
C SER A 174 -8.92 13.34 -1.22
N VAL A 175 -9.79 12.47 -1.70
CA VAL A 175 -9.67 11.02 -1.57
C VAL A 175 -9.81 10.40 -2.95
N ILE A 176 -8.78 9.70 -3.38
CA ILE A 176 -8.81 8.88 -4.59
C ILE A 176 -9.14 7.44 -4.18
N GLY A 177 -10.28 6.96 -4.64
CA GLY A 177 -10.74 5.60 -4.33
C GLY A 177 -9.80 4.55 -4.90
N MET A 178 -9.65 3.43 -4.18
CA MET A 178 -8.81 2.31 -4.60
C MET A 178 -9.15 1.81 -6.01
N GLY A 179 -8.17 1.29 -6.74
CA GLY A 179 -8.31 0.78 -8.11
C GLY A 179 -8.72 1.84 -9.14
N SER A 180 -8.54 3.12 -8.84
CA SER A 180 -8.84 4.19 -9.81
C SER A 180 -7.70 4.35 -10.81
N HIS A 181 -8.05 4.73 -12.03
CA HIS A 181 -7.09 5.12 -13.04
C HIS A 181 -7.26 6.59 -13.41
N ILE A 182 -6.29 7.39 -13.04
CA ILE A 182 -6.21 8.83 -13.33
C ILE A 182 -5.53 8.97 -14.69
N VAL A 183 -6.35 9.07 -15.74
CA VAL A 183 -5.85 9.15 -17.11
C VAL A 183 -5.15 10.48 -17.38
N ARG A 184 -4.29 10.48 -18.39
CA ARG A 184 -3.47 11.62 -18.80
C ARG A 184 -4.24 12.93 -18.87
N SER A 185 -3.63 14.00 -18.37
CA SER A 185 -4.16 15.36 -18.34
C SER A 185 -5.41 15.56 -17.47
N THR A 186 -5.71 14.63 -16.57
CA THR A 186 -6.81 14.76 -15.60
C THR A 186 -6.43 15.78 -14.52
N ASN A 187 -7.35 16.72 -14.27
CA ASN A 187 -7.30 17.64 -13.14
C ASN A 187 -8.54 17.41 -12.27
N LEU A 188 -8.36 17.06 -11.00
CA LEU A 188 -9.45 16.90 -10.03
C LEU A 188 -9.42 18.07 -9.05
N ALA A 189 -10.61 18.59 -8.75
CA ALA A 189 -10.78 19.71 -7.83
C ALA A 189 -10.39 19.33 -6.38
N PRO A 190 -10.07 20.30 -5.53
CA PRO A 190 -9.82 20.04 -4.11
C PRO A 190 -11.09 19.61 -3.37
N ASN A 191 -10.90 18.92 -2.24
CA ASN A 191 -11.97 18.43 -1.38
C ASN A 191 -12.96 17.45 -2.08
N MET A 192 -12.45 16.61 -2.97
CA MET A 192 -13.27 15.66 -3.70
C MET A 192 -13.00 14.22 -3.31
N ILE A 193 -14.06 13.41 -3.26
CA ILE A 193 -13.96 11.97 -3.42
C ILE A 193 -14.03 11.69 -4.90
N SER A 194 -13.03 11.00 -5.45
CA SER A 194 -12.95 10.67 -6.87
C SER A 194 -12.59 9.21 -7.04
N PHE A 195 -13.17 8.53 -8.01
CA PHE A 195 -12.85 7.11 -8.28
C PHE A 195 -13.25 6.69 -9.70
N GLY A 196 -12.86 5.47 -10.07
CA GLY A 196 -13.24 4.82 -11.33
C GLY A 196 -12.10 4.73 -12.34
N GLU A 197 -12.40 4.11 -13.48
CA GLU A 197 -11.52 3.94 -14.64
C GLU A 197 -12.32 4.34 -15.91
N PRO A 198 -12.11 5.53 -16.45
CA PRO A 198 -11.27 6.61 -15.94
C PRO A 198 -11.82 7.25 -14.65
N CYS A 199 -10.93 7.73 -13.79
CA CYS A 199 -11.29 8.38 -12.52
C CYS A 199 -12.11 9.66 -12.76
N ARG A 200 -13.18 9.84 -11.98
CA ARG A 200 -14.07 11.01 -12.03
C ARG A 200 -14.41 11.49 -10.63
N GLU A 201 -14.67 12.79 -10.52
CA GLU A 201 -15.21 13.39 -9.31
C GLU A 201 -16.58 12.82 -8.98
N TYR A 202 -16.77 12.43 -7.73
CA TYR A 202 -18.04 11.84 -7.27
C TYR A 202 -18.78 12.74 -6.30
N LYS A 203 -18.09 13.20 -5.24
CA LYS A 203 -18.73 13.96 -4.16
C LYS A 203 -17.74 14.88 -3.47
N THR A 204 -18.19 16.07 -3.12
CA THR A 204 -17.41 17.03 -2.32
C THR A 204 -17.35 16.58 -0.86
N ILE A 205 -16.16 16.67 -0.27
CA ILE A 205 -15.91 16.43 1.15
C ILE A 205 -16.14 17.75 1.89
N SER A 206 -17.14 17.80 2.77
CA SER A 206 -17.42 18.94 3.64
C SER A 206 -16.94 18.70 5.07
N GLU A 207 -16.89 19.75 5.90
CA GLU A 207 -16.53 19.63 7.33
C GLU A 207 -17.45 18.69 8.12
N ASN A 208 -18.69 18.56 7.69
CA ASN A 208 -19.69 17.67 8.30
C ASN A 208 -19.77 16.31 7.58
N TYR A 209 -18.75 15.96 6.78
CA TYR A 209 -18.71 14.66 6.13
C TYR A 209 -18.40 13.59 7.18
N GLU A 210 -19.45 12.94 7.67
CA GLU A 210 -19.30 11.72 8.45
C GLU A 210 -19.11 10.55 7.50
N THR A 211 -18.04 9.78 7.74
CA THR A 211 -17.91 8.47 7.12
C THR A 211 -18.99 7.58 7.73
N LEU A 212 -20.17 7.59 7.12
CA LEU A 212 -21.28 6.72 7.51
C LEU A 212 -20.90 5.29 7.14
N VAL A 213 -20.18 4.63 8.03
CA VAL A 213 -20.07 3.17 8.02
C VAL A 213 -21.46 2.66 8.41
N LYS A 214 -22.30 2.39 7.42
CA LYS A 214 -23.52 1.62 7.68
C LYS A 214 -23.07 0.33 8.32
N GLN A 215 -23.44 0.13 9.58
CA GLN A 215 -23.21 -1.16 10.25
C GLN A 215 -23.84 -2.22 9.35
N PRO A 216 -23.07 -3.22 8.90
CA PRO A 216 -23.66 -4.31 8.13
C PRO A 216 -24.76 -4.94 8.96
N GLY A 217 -25.81 -5.42 8.32
CA GLY A 217 -26.79 -6.29 8.95
C GLY A 217 -26.08 -7.46 9.66
N ARG A 218 -26.84 -8.37 10.26
CA ARG A 218 -26.24 -9.57 10.90
C ARG A 218 -25.56 -10.51 9.90
N GLU A 219 -25.84 -10.39 8.62
CA GLU A 219 -25.20 -11.13 7.54
C GLU A 219 -23.73 -10.71 7.43
N GLY A 220 -22.84 -11.69 7.46
CA GLY A 220 -21.41 -11.48 7.31
C GLY A 220 -20.59 -11.31 8.60
N LYS A 221 -21.21 -11.10 9.74
CA LYS A 221 -20.47 -11.06 11.02
C LYS A 221 -19.92 -12.43 11.38
N ARG A 222 -18.72 -12.44 11.94
CA ARG A 222 -18.16 -13.66 12.54
C ARG A 222 -19.08 -14.15 13.66
N THR A 223 -19.33 -15.45 13.69
CA THR A 223 -20.07 -16.07 14.81
C THR A 223 -19.20 -16.06 16.07
N ASP A 224 -19.84 -16.19 17.24
CA ASP A 224 -19.10 -16.28 18.51
C ASP A 224 -18.13 -17.47 18.54
N ASP A 225 -18.48 -18.57 17.87
CA ASP A 225 -17.61 -19.77 17.79
C ASP A 225 -16.42 -19.52 16.85
N GLU A 226 -16.63 -18.85 15.72
CA GLU A 226 -15.53 -18.43 14.85
C GLU A 226 -14.57 -17.47 15.58
N ILE A 227 -15.10 -16.52 16.35
CA ILE A 227 -14.30 -15.59 17.16
C ILE A 227 -13.48 -16.36 18.19
N LYS A 228 -14.11 -17.28 18.94
CA LYS A 228 -13.40 -18.12 19.91
C LYS A 228 -12.29 -18.94 19.24
N HIS A 229 -12.57 -19.54 18.10
CA HIS A 229 -11.59 -20.31 17.33
C HIS A 229 -10.39 -19.44 16.90
N ILE A 230 -10.63 -18.26 16.34
CA ILE A 230 -9.57 -17.31 15.94
C ILE A 230 -8.73 -16.91 17.16
N LEU A 231 -9.35 -16.57 18.29
CA LEU A 231 -8.63 -16.16 19.49
C LEU A 231 -7.76 -17.29 20.07
N ALA A 232 -8.27 -18.54 20.05
CA ALA A 232 -7.49 -19.70 20.45
C ALA A 232 -6.28 -19.89 19.54
N HIS A 233 -6.48 -19.80 18.22
CA HIS A 233 -5.42 -19.88 17.23
C HIS A 233 -4.34 -18.79 17.40
N LEU A 234 -4.73 -17.54 17.66
CA LEU A 234 -3.76 -16.45 17.93
C LEU A 234 -2.92 -16.74 19.17
N LYS A 235 -3.51 -17.32 20.23
CA LYS A 235 -2.77 -17.75 21.42
C LYS A 235 -1.79 -18.89 21.13
N GLU A 236 -2.17 -19.86 20.30
CA GLU A 236 -1.27 -20.92 19.82
C GLU A 236 -0.10 -20.37 19.01
N LEU A 237 -0.30 -19.26 18.30
CA LEU A 237 0.76 -18.52 17.60
C LEU A 237 1.62 -17.62 18.53
N GLY A 238 1.37 -17.65 19.85
CA GLY A 238 2.13 -16.90 20.85
C GLY A 238 1.67 -15.46 21.05
N ILE A 239 0.48 -15.07 20.59
CA ILE A 239 -0.08 -13.76 20.85
C ILE A 239 -0.83 -13.77 22.18
N GLU A 240 -0.34 -12.96 23.12
CA GLU A 240 -0.96 -12.76 24.45
C GLU A 240 -1.29 -11.28 24.65
N GLY A 241 -2.35 -10.99 25.41
CA GLY A 241 -2.74 -9.64 25.80
C GLY A 241 -4.25 -9.39 25.72
N ASP A 242 -4.62 -8.10 25.61
CA ASP A 242 -6.01 -7.66 25.47
C ASP A 242 -6.47 -7.72 23.99
N PHE A 243 -7.36 -8.63 23.69
CA PHE A 243 -7.93 -8.76 22.34
C PHE A 243 -9.12 -7.82 22.07
N SER A 244 -9.43 -6.88 22.95
CA SER A 244 -10.61 -6.01 22.80
C SER A 244 -10.63 -5.24 21.49
N GLN A 245 -9.50 -4.65 21.07
CA GLN A 245 -9.40 -3.93 19.80
C GLN A 245 -9.47 -4.88 18.60
N TYR A 246 -8.87 -6.06 18.69
CA TYR A 246 -8.98 -7.08 17.65
C TYR A 246 -10.43 -7.58 17.49
N ILE A 247 -11.14 -7.84 18.59
CA ILE A 247 -12.57 -8.21 18.57
C ILE A 247 -13.40 -7.09 17.94
N ARG A 248 -13.06 -5.81 18.19
CA ARG A 248 -13.70 -4.68 17.51
C ARG A 248 -13.46 -4.72 16.00
N ALA A 249 -12.23 -4.99 15.56
CA ALA A 249 -11.86 -5.07 14.15
C ALA A 249 -12.67 -6.16 13.42
N ILE A 250 -12.71 -7.38 13.92
CA ILE A 250 -13.44 -8.49 13.30
C ILE A 250 -14.97 -8.36 13.43
N ASN A 251 -15.46 -7.46 14.27
CA ASN A 251 -16.88 -7.11 14.41
C ASN A 251 -17.24 -5.78 13.71
N TYR A 252 -16.46 -5.35 12.74
CA TYR A 252 -16.72 -4.16 11.90
C TYR A 252 -16.86 -2.85 12.70
N LYS A 253 -16.14 -2.74 13.81
CA LYS A 253 -16.12 -1.54 14.63
C LYS A 253 -14.80 -0.82 14.46
N LYS A 254 -14.84 0.51 14.54
CA LYS A 254 -13.64 1.33 14.62
C LYS A 254 -12.75 0.83 15.78
N TYR A 255 -11.47 0.61 15.52
CA TYR A 255 -10.50 0.07 16.46
C TYR A 255 -9.17 0.80 16.42
N ASN A 256 -8.39 0.68 17.49
CA ASN A 256 -7.08 1.31 17.63
C ASN A 256 -5.97 0.31 17.28
N THR A 257 -5.21 0.59 16.22
CA THR A 257 -4.08 -0.23 15.78
C THR A 257 -2.84 -0.09 16.66
N LEU A 258 -2.75 0.99 17.47
CA LEU A 258 -1.64 1.21 18.42
C LEU A 258 -1.78 0.37 19.70
N GLU A 259 -2.89 -0.34 19.88
CA GLU A 259 -3.01 -1.25 21.03
C GLU A 259 -2.00 -2.40 20.84
N PRO A 260 -1.19 -2.73 21.88
CA PRO A 260 -0.04 -3.63 21.73
C PRO A 260 -0.38 -5.02 21.20
N THR A 261 -1.54 -5.57 21.55
CA THR A 261 -1.92 -6.91 21.11
C THR A 261 -2.26 -6.94 19.62
N ILE A 262 -3.02 -5.96 19.14
CA ILE A 262 -3.37 -5.90 17.71
C ILE A 262 -2.14 -5.55 16.86
N SER A 263 -1.23 -4.70 17.35
CA SER A 263 0.04 -4.41 16.67
C SER A 263 0.87 -5.69 16.48
N LYS A 264 0.97 -6.54 17.50
CA LYS A 264 1.65 -7.85 17.39
C LYS A 264 1.02 -8.77 16.35
N ILE A 265 -0.33 -8.76 16.22
CA ILE A 265 -1.04 -9.56 15.22
C ILE A 265 -0.68 -9.08 13.80
N TYR A 266 -0.65 -7.76 13.56
CA TYR A 266 -0.21 -7.17 12.29
C TYR A 266 1.24 -7.54 11.98
N GLU A 267 2.16 -7.35 12.93
CA GLU A 267 3.57 -7.68 12.77
C GLU A 267 3.77 -9.16 12.41
N LEU A 268 3.06 -10.06 13.11
CA LEU A 268 3.13 -11.49 12.82
C LEU A 268 2.56 -11.80 11.43
N SER A 269 1.42 -11.20 11.05
CA SER A 269 0.85 -11.37 9.72
C SER A 269 1.84 -10.98 8.63
N HIS A 270 2.44 -9.80 8.73
CA HIS A 270 3.40 -9.30 7.76
C HIS A 270 4.68 -10.14 7.73
N LYS A 271 5.17 -10.59 8.89
CA LYS A 271 6.30 -11.52 8.97
C LYS A 271 6.02 -12.84 8.23
N LEU A 272 4.84 -13.42 8.44
CA LEU A 272 4.42 -14.65 7.77
C LEU A 272 4.27 -14.46 6.26
N CYS A 273 3.70 -13.33 5.81
CA CYS A 273 3.64 -12.99 4.39
C CYS A 273 5.05 -12.86 3.77
N SER A 274 5.96 -12.15 4.43
CA SER A 274 7.34 -12.00 3.98
C SER A 274 8.06 -13.35 3.86
N GLU A 275 7.87 -14.24 4.83
CA GLU A 275 8.41 -15.60 4.77
C GLU A 275 7.79 -16.43 3.65
N TYR A 276 6.47 -16.36 3.47
CA TYR A 276 5.77 -17.04 2.37
C TYR A 276 6.28 -16.64 0.99
N ASN A 277 6.59 -15.36 0.83
CA ASN A 277 7.06 -14.77 -0.42
C ASN A 277 8.56 -15.03 -0.70
N SER A 278 9.28 -15.66 0.23
CA SER A 278 10.70 -15.95 0.03
C SER A 278 10.90 -17.02 -1.06
N LYS A 279 12.00 -16.91 -1.84
CA LYS A 279 12.29 -17.81 -2.97
C LYS A 279 12.58 -19.25 -2.53
N ASP A 280 13.18 -19.42 -1.36
CA ASP A 280 13.72 -20.71 -0.89
C ASP A 280 12.79 -21.45 0.08
N ILE A 281 11.55 -21.04 0.17
CA ILE A 281 10.59 -21.64 1.08
C ILE A 281 10.06 -22.98 0.56
N SER A 282 10.02 -24.00 1.41
CA SER A 282 9.44 -25.32 1.08
C SER A 282 7.91 -25.28 0.96
N ILE A 283 7.36 -26.13 0.10
CA ILE A 283 5.90 -26.30 -0.06
C ILE A 283 5.22 -26.60 1.29
N ARG A 284 5.84 -27.42 2.12
CA ARG A 284 5.32 -27.76 3.46
C ARG A 284 5.24 -26.50 4.34
N ARG A 285 6.28 -25.67 4.32
CA ARG A 285 6.31 -24.43 5.12
C ARG A 285 5.30 -23.41 4.61
N ARG A 286 5.15 -23.25 3.29
CA ARG A 286 4.09 -22.42 2.70
C ARG A 286 2.71 -22.83 3.21
N LYS A 287 2.41 -24.13 3.23
CA LYS A 287 1.14 -24.62 3.77
C LYS A 287 0.96 -24.23 5.23
N THR A 288 1.97 -24.46 6.08
CA THR A 288 1.91 -24.07 7.50
C THR A 288 1.65 -22.56 7.67
N ILE A 289 2.21 -21.72 6.81
CA ILE A 289 1.98 -20.28 6.85
C ILE A 289 0.54 -19.93 6.44
N LEU A 290 0.00 -20.56 5.40
CA LEU A 290 -1.41 -20.36 5.04
C LEU A 290 -2.36 -20.80 6.16
N ASP A 291 -2.07 -21.93 6.82
CA ASP A 291 -2.83 -22.39 7.98
C ASP A 291 -2.76 -21.37 9.14
N ALA A 292 -1.62 -20.71 9.33
CA ALA A 292 -1.45 -19.67 10.34
C ALA A 292 -2.18 -18.36 9.98
N LEU A 293 -2.14 -17.94 8.73
CA LEU A 293 -2.79 -16.71 8.28
C LEU A 293 -4.32 -16.81 8.21
N PHE A 294 -4.83 -18.00 7.84
CA PHE A 294 -6.25 -18.23 7.56
C PHE A 294 -6.87 -19.32 8.44
N PRO A 295 -7.07 -19.07 9.75
CA PRO A 295 -7.67 -20.06 10.66
C PRO A 295 -9.09 -20.49 10.25
N LEU A 296 -9.78 -19.70 9.42
CA LEU A 296 -11.10 -19.98 8.90
C LEU A 296 -11.06 -20.35 7.41
N GLN A 297 -10.12 -21.22 7.01
CA GLN A 297 -10.06 -21.71 5.63
C GLN A 297 -10.68 -23.09 5.48
N GLY A 298 -11.32 -23.30 4.33
CA GLY A 298 -11.81 -24.60 3.89
C GLY A 298 -10.71 -25.49 3.30
N LYS A 299 -11.11 -26.52 2.58
CA LYS A 299 -10.19 -27.47 1.94
C LYS A 299 -9.71 -26.95 0.57
N ASN A 300 -8.55 -27.44 0.12
CA ASN A 300 -8.02 -27.24 -1.23
C ASN A 300 -7.77 -25.78 -1.60
N LEU A 301 -7.31 -24.94 -0.65
CA LEU A 301 -6.83 -23.59 -0.96
C LEU A 301 -5.55 -23.65 -1.79
N VAL A 302 -5.55 -22.99 -2.94
CA VAL A 302 -4.38 -22.74 -3.77
C VAL A 302 -4.09 -21.24 -3.77
N MET A 303 -2.89 -20.86 -3.31
CA MET A 303 -2.46 -19.46 -3.20
C MET A 303 -1.20 -19.23 -4.02
N GLY A 304 -1.19 -18.16 -4.81
CA GLY A 304 -0.02 -17.71 -5.58
C GLY A 304 1.09 -17.13 -4.72
N ASN A 305 2.04 -16.47 -5.35
CA ASN A 305 3.15 -15.80 -4.68
C ASN A 305 2.83 -14.33 -4.38
N ASP A 306 3.75 -13.64 -3.67
CA ASP A 306 3.71 -12.22 -3.35
C ASP A 306 2.42 -11.79 -2.63
N ILE A 307 1.97 -12.62 -1.69
CA ILE A 307 0.75 -12.37 -0.93
C ILE A 307 0.94 -11.23 0.07
N PHE A 308 -0.11 -10.46 0.26
CA PHE A 308 -0.24 -9.53 1.37
C PHE A 308 -1.56 -9.78 2.11
N VAL A 309 -1.45 -10.14 3.39
CA VAL A 309 -2.58 -10.30 4.31
C VAL A 309 -2.35 -9.34 5.46
N ASP A 310 -3.26 -8.39 5.61
CA ASP A 310 -3.12 -7.32 6.58
C ASP A 310 -3.14 -7.85 8.03
N CYS A 311 -4.12 -8.67 8.35
CA CYS A 311 -4.33 -9.15 9.71
C CYS A 311 -4.82 -10.61 9.75
N ILE A 312 -4.17 -11.45 10.56
CA ILE A 312 -4.53 -12.87 10.75
C ILE A 312 -5.99 -13.01 11.16
N GLY A 313 -6.73 -13.96 10.56
CA GLY A 313 -8.10 -14.34 10.95
C GLY A 313 -9.21 -13.39 10.47
N THR A 314 -8.87 -12.29 9.78
CA THR A 314 -9.89 -11.39 9.22
C THR A 314 -10.49 -11.90 7.92
N VAL A 315 -9.80 -12.81 7.22
CA VAL A 315 -10.27 -13.43 5.98
C VAL A 315 -10.80 -14.84 6.25
N LYS A 316 -12.04 -15.10 5.84
CA LYS A 316 -12.65 -16.43 5.80
C LYS A 316 -12.63 -16.96 4.37
N ILE A 317 -12.19 -18.18 4.17
CA ILE A 317 -12.04 -18.80 2.85
C ILE A 317 -12.79 -20.12 2.81
N GLY A 318 -13.63 -20.30 1.79
CA GLY A 318 -14.36 -21.53 1.55
C GLY A 318 -13.49 -22.65 0.96
N ASN A 319 -14.15 -23.69 0.42
CA ASN A 319 -13.48 -24.84 -0.18
C ASN A 319 -13.15 -24.60 -1.66
N ASP A 320 -12.10 -25.27 -2.17
CA ASP A 320 -11.72 -25.28 -3.57
C ASP A 320 -11.44 -23.89 -4.16
N VAL A 321 -10.85 -22.99 -3.33
CA VAL A 321 -10.54 -21.61 -3.70
C VAL A 321 -9.16 -21.54 -4.33
N LYS A 322 -9.06 -20.78 -5.44
CA LYS A 322 -7.79 -20.47 -6.13
C LYS A 322 -7.55 -18.97 -6.18
N ILE A 323 -6.44 -18.52 -5.65
CA ILE A 323 -6.03 -17.11 -5.63
C ILE A 323 -4.69 -17.00 -6.37
N GLY A 324 -4.62 -16.09 -7.34
CA GLY A 324 -3.43 -15.84 -8.16
C GLY A 324 -2.31 -15.13 -7.40
N ASN A 325 -1.31 -14.66 -8.14
CA ASN A 325 -0.16 -13.95 -7.56
C ASN A 325 -0.52 -12.52 -7.14
N SER A 326 0.23 -12.00 -6.19
CA SER A 326 0.16 -10.63 -5.68
C SER A 326 -1.23 -10.18 -5.18
N PRO A 327 -1.98 -11.04 -4.45
CA PRO A 327 -3.24 -10.61 -3.86
C PRO A 327 -2.98 -9.68 -2.68
N THR A 328 -3.86 -8.68 -2.51
CA THR A 328 -3.95 -7.86 -1.30
C THR A 328 -5.25 -8.20 -0.57
N LEU A 329 -5.16 -8.72 0.64
CA LEU A 329 -6.31 -9.11 1.47
C LEU A 329 -6.26 -8.31 2.78
N ALA A 330 -7.09 -7.27 2.90
CA ALA A 330 -7.07 -6.36 4.04
C ALA A 330 -8.46 -6.12 4.62
N GLY A 331 -8.63 -6.48 5.89
CA GLY A 331 -9.88 -6.36 6.64
C GLY A 331 -10.80 -7.58 6.51
N ASN A 332 -12.07 -7.40 6.85
CA ASN A 332 -13.02 -8.50 6.92
C ASN A 332 -13.53 -8.92 5.54
N ILE A 333 -13.13 -10.10 5.11
CA ILE A 333 -13.43 -10.65 3.80
C ILE A 333 -13.97 -12.07 3.99
N THR A 334 -15.04 -12.40 3.27
CA THR A 334 -15.51 -13.79 3.14
C THR A 334 -15.46 -14.20 1.68
N ILE A 335 -14.75 -15.29 1.41
CA ILE A 335 -14.61 -15.90 0.09
C ILE A 335 -15.35 -17.22 0.15
N GLY A 336 -16.39 -17.39 -0.69
CA GLY A 336 -17.20 -18.61 -0.77
C GLY A 336 -16.48 -19.80 -1.39
N ASP A 337 -17.20 -20.86 -1.65
CA ASP A 337 -16.68 -22.08 -2.25
C ASP A 337 -16.45 -21.94 -3.77
N ASN A 338 -15.48 -22.66 -4.32
CA ASN A 338 -15.16 -22.70 -5.75
C ASN A 338 -14.81 -21.35 -6.37
N VAL A 339 -14.37 -20.37 -5.57
CA VAL A 339 -13.98 -19.04 -6.04
C VAL A 339 -12.62 -19.07 -6.72
N LYS A 340 -12.49 -18.35 -7.84
CA LYS A 340 -11.23 -18.15 -8.56
C LYS A 340 -10.91 -16.66 -8.67
N ILE A 341 -9.76 -16.28 -8.15
CA ILE A 341 -9.26 -14.90 -8.13
C ILE A 341 -7.99 -14.85 -8.97
N GLY A 342 -7.93 -13.90 -9.91
CA GLY A 342 -6.78 -13.69 -10.78
C GLY A 342 -5.57 -13.08 -10.04
N ASN A 343 -4.54 -12.70 -10.80
CA ASN A 343 -3.37 -12.02 -10.25
C ASN A 343 -3.68 -10.54 -9.94
N ASN A 344 -2.90 -9.93 -9.04
CA ASN A 344 -2.95 -8.50 -8.68
C ASN A 344 -4.35 -8.02 -8.25
N VAL A 345 -5.12 -8.88 -7.58
CA VAL A 345 -6.46 -8.51 -7.09
C VAL A 345 -6.35 -7.98 -5.68
N ALA A 346 -6.97 -6.83 -5.42
CA ALA A 346 -7.11 -6.27 -4.09
C ALA A 346 -8.54 -6.43 -3.57
N LEU A 347 -8.66 -7.05 -2.40
CA LEU A 347 -9.87 -7.13 -1.60
C LEU A 347 -9.60 -6.38 -0.29
N GLN A 348 -10.21 -5.21 -0.12
CA GLN A 348 -9.92 -4.36 1.02
C GLN A 348 -11.18 -3.75 1.61
N THR A 349 -11.38 -3.95 2.91
CA THR A 349 -12.50 -3.40 3.68
C THR A 349 -12.07 -2.50 4.84
N THR A 350 -10.76 -2.23 4.96
CA THR A 350 -10.21 -1.30 5.95
C THR A 350 -9.81 0.02 5.29
N GLY A 351 -9.83 1.11 6.04
CA GLY A 351 -9.44 2.41 5.53
C GLY A 351 -9.36 3.48 6.62
N HIS A 352 -9.11 4.70 6.19
CA HIS A 352 -8.97 5.87 7.06
C HIS A 352 -10.17 6.79 6.97
N GLU A 353 -10.22 7.77 7.89
CA GLU A 353 -11.23 8.82 7.84
C GLU A 353 -11.15 9.60 6.53
N ILE A 354 -12.29 9.83 5.90
CA ILE A 354 -12.38 10.56 4.63
C ILE A 354 -12.07 12.05 4.86
N TYR A 355 -12.57 12.62 5.96
CA TYR A 355 -12.30 14.01 6.28
C TYR A 355 -10.86 14.19 6.78
N TYR A 356 -10.06 14.98 6.09
CA TYR A 356 -8.61 15.10 6.27
C TYR A 356 -8.18 15.50 7.68
N LYS A 357 -8.93 16.35 8.39
CA LYS A 357 -8.62 16.76 9.78
C LYS A 357 -8.62 15.60 10.79
N TRP A 358 -9.28 14.49 10.44
CA TRP A 358 -9.38 13.29 11.26
C TRP A 358 -8.34 12.23 10.86
N ARG A 359 -7.63 12.49 9.78
CA ARG A 359 -6.58 11.65 9.23
C ARG A 359 -5.24 12.36 9.45
N LYS A 360 -4.53 12.01 10.50
CA LYS A 360 -3.24 12.61 10.86
C LYS A 360 -2.18 11.55 11.10
N ILE A 361 -0.93 11.89 10.78
CA ILE A 361 0.25 11.13 11.20
C ILE A 361 0.55 11.55 12.64
N THR A 362 0.74 10.55 13.51
CA THR A 362 1.22 10.76 14.88
C THR A 362 2.60 10.16 15.03
N SER A 363 3.46 10.79 15.83
CA SER A 363 4.75 10.23 16.20
C SER A 363 4.66 9.53 17.56
N ASP A 364 5.49 8.52 17.77
CA ASP A 364 5.70 7.92 19.08
C ASP A 364 6.53 8.84 20.01
N LYS A 365 6.79 8.37 21.22
CA LYS A 365 7.58 9.11 22.23
C LYS A 365 9.03 9.36 21.79
N ASN A 366 9.54 8.66 20.81
CA ASN A 366 10.90 8.75 20.28
C ASN A 366 10.98 9.60 19.01
N GLY A 367 9.85 10.18 18.56
CA GLY A 367 9.76 10.95 17.32
C GLY A 367 9.60 10.10 16.06
N SER A 368 9.52 8.78 16.18
CA SER A 368 9.20 7.89 15.05
C SER A 368 7.73 8.04 14.69
N LEU A 369 7.46 8.20 13.40
CA LEU A 369 6.08 8.31 12.92
C LEU A 369 5.41 6.94 13.00
N CYS A 370 4.34 6.82 13.73
CA CYS A 370 3.74 5.52 14.01
C CYS A 370 2.31 5.37 13.53
N GLU A 371 1.64 6.40 13.05
CA GLU A 371 0.29 6.18 12.51
C GLU A 371 -0.42 7.32 11.78
N ILE A 372 -1.42 6.91 11.01
CA ILE A 372 -2.20 7.69 10.07
C ILE A 372 -3.64 7.91 10.55
N SER A 373 -3.87 8.22 11.80
CA SER A 373 -5.20 8.70 12.17
C SER A 373 -5.17 9.53 13.43
N THR A 374 -6.17 10.35 13.61
CA THR A 374 -6.41 10.96 14.91
C THR A 374 -6.68 9.83 15.90
N LEU A 375 -5.70 9.47 16.74
CA LEU A 375 -5.84 8.48 17.80
C LEU A 375 -5.65 6.99 17.39
N GLY A 376 -5.03 6.68 16.27
CA GLY A 376 -4.73 5.29 15.92
C GLY A 376 -5.93 4.45 15.47
N TYR A 377 -7.00 5.06 15.02
CA TYR A 377 -8.20 4.31 14.66
C TYR A 377 -8.31 4.06 13.16
N ILE A 378 -8.55 2.80 12.81
CA ILE A 378 -8.94 2.38 11.45
C ILE A 378 -10.44 2.20 11.38
N ILE A 379 -11.04 2.66 10.28
CA ILE A 379 -12.44 2.41 9.96
C ILE A 379 -12.53 1.08 9.22
N VAL A 380 -13.46 0.24 9.66
CA VAL A 380 -13.79 -1.00 8.97
C VAL A 380 -15.08 -0.78 8.17
N PHE A 381 -14.97 -0.87 6.86
CA PHE A 381 -16.11 -0.82 5.96
C PHE A 381 -16.91 -2.13 6.01
N PRO A 382 -18.13 -2.17 5.46
CA PRO A 382 -18.90 -3.39 5.36
C PRO A 382 -18.11 -4.53 4.73
N GLU A 383 -18.37 -5.76 5.16
CA GLU A 383 -17.70 -6.96 4.66
C GLU A 383 -17.82 -7.08 3.14
N LEU A 384 -16.72 -7.51 2.53
CA LEU A 384 -16.70 -7.92 1.13
C LEU A 384 -16.94 -9.43 1.05
N ILE A 385 -18.02 -9.83 0.40
CA ILE A 385 -18.39 -11.23 0.22
C ILE A 385 -18.24 -11.60 -1.26
N LEU A 386 -17.36 -12.56 -1.55
CA LEU A 386 -17.31 -13.23 -2.82
C LEU A 386 -18.14 -14.50 -2.74
N ALA A 387 -19.29 -14.52 -3.40
CA ALA A 387 -20.21 -15.67 -3.40
C ALA A 387 -19.61 -16.87 -4.11
N ASP A 388 -20.18 -18.05 -3.85
CA ASP A 388 -19.72 -19.32 -4.43
C ASP A 388 -19.61 -19.25 -5.95
N GLY A 389 -18.58 -19.87 -6.52
CA GLY A 389 -18.34 -19.94 -7.96
C GLY A 389 -17.85 -18.64 -8.60
N THR A 390 -17.69 -17.53 -7.85
CA THR A 390 -17.20 -16.25 -8.37
C THR A 390 -15.84 -16.41 -9.04
N LYS A 391 -15.68 -15.76 -10.21
CA LYS A 391 -14.40 -15.63 -10.90
C LYS A 391 -14.03 -14.17 -11.03
N VAL A 392 -12.85 -13.80 -10.54
CA VAL A 392 -12.30 -12.44 -10.64
C VAL A 392 -11.11 -12.49 -11.59
N ILE A 393 -11.18 -11.76 -12.71
CA ILE A 393 -10.06 -11.68 -13.65
C ILE A 393 -8.89 -10.88 -13.01
N PRO A 394 -7.66 -10.97 -13.55
CA PRO A 394 -6.51 -10.23 -13.03
C PRO A 394 -6.74 -8.71 -12.98
N ASP A 395 -5.96 -8.03 -12.14
CA ASP A 395 -5.88 -6.57 -12.03
C ASP A 395 -7.19 -5.88 -11.59
N GLN A 396 -8.04 -6.58 -10.85
CA GLN A 396 -9.30 -6.01 -10.35
C GLN A 396 -9.18 -5.54 -8.90
N THR A 397 -9.94 -4.51 -8.58
CA THR A 397 -10.22 -4.08 -7.21
C THR A 397 -11.71 -4.19 -6.95
N LEU A 398 -12.11 -5.05 -6.02
CA LEU A 398 -13.53 -5.25 -5.71
C LEU A 398 -13.96 -4.33 -4.56
N ARG A 399 -15.13 -3.72 -4.76
CA ARG A 399 -15.78 -2.78 -3.81
C ARG A 399 -17.20 -3.17 -3.44
N ARG A 400 -17.71 -4.26 -4.00
CA ARG A 400 -19.05 -4.77 -3.77
C ARG A 400 -19.07 -6.28 -3.65
N ASN A 401 -20.07 -6.80 -2.98
CA ASN A 401 -20.33 -8.23 -2.95
C ASN A 401 -20.63 -8.76 -4.35
N THR A 402 -20.27 -10.01 -4.60
CA THR A 402 -20.60 -10.70 -5.85
C THR A 402 -21.81 -11.60 -5.69
N GLN A 403 -22.42 -11.97 -6.82
CA GLN A 403 -23.46 -12.98 -6.88
C GLN A 403 -22.83 -14.36 -7.15
N LYS A 404 -23.59 -15.43 -6.87
CA LYS A 404 -23.16 -16.79 -7.15
C LYS A 404 -22.82 -16.95 -8.63
N ASP A 405 -21.69 -17.61 -8.91
CA ASP A 405 -21.15 -17.88 -10.26
C ASP A 405 -20.88 -16.61 -11.10
N GLU A 406 -20.80 -15.45 -10.49
CA GLU A 406 -20.48 -14.20 -11.19
C GLU A 406 -19.05 -14.21 -11.74
N ILE A 407 -18.90 -13.67 -12.98
CA ILE A 407 -17.59 -13.36 -13.56
C ILE A 407 -17.37 -11.86 -13.48
N VAL A 408 -16.44 -11.43 -12.63
CA VAL A 408 -16.04 -10.02 -12.48
C VAL A 408 -14.98 -9.70 -13.53
N THR A 409 -15.35 -8.94 -14.54
CA THR A 409 -14.49 -8.57 -15.67
C THR A 409 -14.01 -7.12 -15.61
N HIS A 410 -14.71 -6.26 -14.85
CA HIS A 410 -14.34 -4.86 -14.62
C HIS A 410 -14.81 -4.44 -13.24
N SER A 411 -14.02 -3.64 -12.53
CA SER A 411 -14.44 -2.97 -11.30
C SER A 411 -15.48 -1.89 -11.64
N ARG A 412 -16.73 -2.09 -11.30
CA ARG A 412 -17.77 -1.08 -11.36
C ARG A 412 -18.02 -0.42 -10.01
#